data_f8bc47bbe08e6a7896439bc48cd3538f
#
_entry.id   f8bc47bbe08e6a7896439bc48cd3538f
#
_cell.length_a   1.000
_cell.length_b   1.000
_cell.length_c   1.000
_cell.angle_alpha   90.00
_cell.angle_beta   90.00
_cell.angle_gamma   90.00
#
_symmetry.space_group_name_H-M   'P 1'
#
loop_
_entity.id
_entity.type
_entity.pdbx_description
1 polymer ?
#
loop_
_entity_poly.entity_id
_entity_poly.type
_entity_poly.pdbx_seq_one_letter_code
_entity_poly.pdbx_strand_id
1 'polypeptide(L)'
;DELRRCELFGADILETSVAMGGTCTGEHGVGVEKLNSMCAQFTAEENAQMFALKAAFDPAGLLNPGKLIPTLNRCAEYGKMLVRGGKLSHPDLPRF
;
A
#
# COMPACT_ATOMS: atom_id res chain seq x y z
N ASP A 1 -16.68 -8.65 -11.37
CA ASP A 1 -16.31 -10.04 -11.40
C ASP A 1 -15.73 -10.49 -10.03
N GLU A 2 -15.64 -11.79 -9.85
CA GLU A 2 -15.28 -12.39 -8.56
C GLU A 2 -13.84 -12.09 -8.15
N LEU A 3 -12.89 -12.12 -9.07
CA LEU A 3 -11.49 -11.84 -8.78
C LEU A 3 -11.32 -10.41 -8.25
N ARG A 4 -11.91 -9.45 -8.94
CA ARG A 4 -11.84 -8.05 -8.54
C ARG A 4 -12.48 -7.82 -7.16
N ARG A 5 -13.61 -8.46 -6.90
CA ARG A 5 -14.28 -8.37 -5.60
C ARG A 5 -13.41 -8.96 -4.49
N CYS A 6 -12.73 -10.07 -4.78
CA CYS A 6 -11.82 -10.69 -3.85
C CYS A 6 -10.61 -9.79 -3.55
N GLU A 7 -10.05 -9.15 -4.56
CA GLU A 7 -8.95 -8.21 -4.39
C GLU A 7 -9.36 -7.01 -3.53
N LEU A 8 -10.54 -6.45 -3.78
CA LEU A 8 -11.07 -5.34 -2.99
C LEU A 8 -11.32 -5.74 -1.53
N PHE A 9 -11.84 -6.93 -1.32
CA PHE A 9 -12.07 -7.47 0.02
C PHE A 9 -10.74 -7.69 0.75
N GLY A 10 -9.74 -8.24 0.05
CA GLY A 10 -8.41 -8.41 0.61
C GLY A 10 -7.76 -7.09 1.00
N ALA A 11 -7.87 -6.08 0.13
CA ALA A 11 -7.35 -4.74 0.40
C ALA A 11 -8.03 -4.12 1.64
N ASP A 12 -9.33 -4.32 1.79
CA ASP A 12 -10.10 -3.82 2.93
C ASP A 12 -9.64 -4.45 4.25
N ILE A 13 -9.36 -5.75 4.23
CA ILE A 13 -8.81 -6.46 5.39
C ILE A 13 -7.44 -5.88 5.77
N LEU A 14 -6.56 -5.68 4.80
CA LEU A 14 -5.21 -5.16 5.04
C LEU A 14 -5.26 -3.72 5.57
N GLU A 15 -6.12 -2.89 5.01
CA GLU A 15 -6.31 -1.52 5.48
C GLU A 15 -6.82 -1.49 6.92
N THR A 16 -7.78 -2.35 7.24
CA THR A 16 -8.30 -2.49 8.60
C THR A 16 -7.19 -2.91 9.57
N SER A 17 -6.36 -3.87 9.17
CA SER A 17 -5.20 -4.30 9.96
C SER A 17 -4.27 -3.13 10.28
N VAL A 18 -3.92 -2.34 9.27
CA VAL A 18 -3.05 -1.16 9.44
C VAL A 18 -3.71 -0.14 10.37
N ALA A 19 -4.99 0.13 10.19
CA ALA A 19 -5.73 1.08 11.03
C ALA A 19 -5.75 0.66 12.51
N MET A 20 -5.68 -0.64 12.78
CA MET A 20 -5.65 -1.19 14.12
C MET A 20 -4.22 -1.33 14.68
N GLY A 21 -3.22 -0.82 13.99
CA GLY A 21 -1.82 -0.88 14.42
C GLY A 21 -1.05 -2.09 13.91
N GLY A 22 -1.62 -2.84 12.98
CA GLY A 22 -0.98 -3.97 12.34
C GLY A 22 -0.20 -3.59 11.09
N THR A 23 0.12 -4.58 10.27
CA THR A 23 0.85 -4.40 9.03
C THR A 23 0.11 -5.03 7.86
N CYS A 24 0.43 -4.61 6.63
CA CYS A 24 -0.18 -5.17 5.43
C CYS A 24 0.42 -6.54 5.04
N THR A 25 1.51 -6.95 5.66
CA THR A 25 2.09 -8.28 5.45
C THR A 25 2.76 -8.76 6.73
N GLY A 26 2.63 -10.05 7.01
CA GLY A 26 3.35 -10.70 8.10
C GLY A 26 4.68 -11.27 7.60
N GLU A 27 4.62 -12.43 6.93
CA GLU A 27 5.80 -13.14 6.46
C GLU A 27 5.84 -13.37 4.94
N HIS A 28 4.71 -13.23 4.25
CA HIS A 28 4.60 -13.57 2.83
C HIS A 28 5.16 -12.49 1.90
N GLY A 29 5.33 -11.26 2.40
CA GLY A 29 5.82 -10.15 1.61
C GLY A 29 4.72 -9.44 0.81
N VAL A 30 5.11 -8.34 0.20
CA VAL A 30 4.18 -7.44 -0.51
C VAL A 30 4.06 -7.81 -1.99
N GLY A 31 5.18 -8.09 -2.66
CA GLY A 31 5.20 -8.38 -4.09
C GLY A 31 4.53 -7.27 -4.90
N VAL A 32 3.62 -7.64 -5.77
CA VAL A 32 2.77 -6.72 -6.54
C VAL A 32 1.34 -6.64 -6.00
N GLU A 33 0.87 -7.67 -5.32
CA GLU A 33 -0.52 -7.76 -4.85
C GLU A 33 -0.87 -6.73 -3.80
N LYS A 34 0.07 -6.44 -2.92
CA LYS A 34 -0.14 -5.57 -1.75
C LYS A 34 0.48 -4.19 -1.90
N LEU A 35 0.88 -3.79 -3.11
CA LEU A 35 1.49 -2.48 -3.36
C LEU A 35 0.60 -1.34 -2.89
N ASN A 36 -0.70 -1.40 -3.18
CA ASN A 36 -1.63 -0.37 -2.76
C ASN A 36 -1.75 -0.28 -1.24
N SER A 37 -1.63 -1.41 -0.55
CA SER A 37 -1.67 -1.45 0.91
C SER A 37 -0.46 -0.78 1.55
N MET A 38 0.68 -0.75 0.86
CA MET A 38 1.85 0.01 1.30
C MET A 38 1.55 1.51 1.35
N CYS A 39 0.69 2.00 0.46
CA CYS A 39 0.23 3.40 0.49
C CYS A 39 -0.59 3.71 1.74
N ALA A 40 -1.33 2.73 2.26
CA ALA A 40 -2.10 2.90 3.49
C ALA A 40 -1.20 2.84 4.74
N GLN A 41 -0.17 2.00 4.71
CA GLN A 41 0.69 1.78 5.88
C GLN A 41 1.77 2.85 6.06
N PHE A 42 2.36 3.31 4.96
CA PHE A 42 3.50 4.23 5.00
C PHE A 42 3.16 5.57 4.37
N THR A 43 3.78 6.62 4.88
CA THR A 43 3.65 7.98 4.32
C THR A 43 4.42 8.07 2.99
N ALA A 44 4.13 9.13 2.22
CA ALA A 44 4.86 9.43 1.00
C ALA A 44 6.36 9.60 1.25
N GLU A 45 6.71 10.21 2.37
CA GLU A 45 8.11 10.42 2.77
C GLU A 45 8.81 9.10 3.10
N GLU A 46 8.14 8.22 3.81
CA GLU A 46 8.67 6.89 4.14
C GLU A 46 8.86 6.04 2.88
N ASN A 47 7.90 6.08 1.97
CA ASN A 47 8.01 5.39 0.69
C ASN A 47 9.16 5.97 -0.15
N ALA A 48 9.36 7.27 -0.15
CA ALA A 48 10.47 7.91 -0.84
C ALA A 48 11.83 7.47 -0.28
N GLN A 49 11.93 7.31 1.03
CA GLN A 49 13.15 6.78 1.66
C GLN A 49 13.43 5.35 1.25
N MET A 50 12.38 4.51 1.16
CA MET A 50 12.52 3.14 0.69
C MET A 50 12.99 3.09 -0.77
N PHE A 51 12.48 3.97 -1.63
CA PHE A 51 12.96 4.09 -3.00
C PHE A 51 14.42 4.53 -3.05
N ALA A 52 14.82 5.47 -2.22
CA ALA A 52 16.21 5.93 -2.15
C ALA A 52 17.15 4.79 -1.75
N LEU A 53 16.76 3.99 -0.79
CA LEU A 53 17.52 2.81 -0.37
C LEU A 53 17.64 1.79 -1.51
N LYS A 54 16.51 1.50 -2.16
CA LYS A 54 16.47 0.60 -3.32
C LYS A 54 17.40 1.08 -4.43
N ALA A 55 17.35 2.38 -4.76
CA ALA A 55 18.21 2.97 -5.79
C ALA A 55 19.69 2.93 -5.43
N ALA A 56 20.03 3.01 -4.16
CA ALA A 56 21.41 2.92 -3.70
C ALA A 56 22.01 1.53 -3.96
N PHE A 57 21.23 0.47 -3.78
CA PHE A 57 21.68 -0.91 -4.02
C PHE A 57 21.46 -1.40 -5.44
N ASP A 58 20.51 -0.83 -6.15
CA ASP A 58 20.09 -1.27 -7.49
C ASP A 58 19.81 -0.05 -8.39
N PRO A 59 20.84 0.74 -8.73
CA PRO A 59 20.64 1.98 -9.50
C PRO A 59 20.10 1.74 -10.90
N ALA A 60 20.33 0.57 -11.50
CA ALA A 60 19.83 0.24 -12.83
C ALA A 60 18.39 -0.32 -12.81
N GLY A 61 17.83 -0.60 -11.62
CA GLY A 61 16.48 -1.12 -11.49
C GLY A 61 16.29 -2.50 -12.08
N LEU A 62 17.28 -3.37 -11.96
CA LEU A 62 17.27 -4.70 -12.54
C LEU A 62 16.71 -5.77 -11.59
N LEU A 63 16.73 -5.51 -10.29
CA LEU A 63 16.36 -6.49 -9.27
C LEU A 63 14.91 -6.28 -8.84
N ASN A 64 14.04 -7.24 -9.17
CA ASN A 64 12.62 -7.22 -8.82
C ASN A 64 11.95 -5.86 -9.04
N PRO A 65 11.99 -5.30 -10.27
CA PRO A 65 11.39 -4.00 -10.51
C PRO A 65 9.88 -4.02 -10.28
N GLY A 66 9.35 -2.92 -9.75
CA GLY A 66 7.91 -2.77 -9.53
C GLY A 66 7.35 -3.59 -8.39
N LYS A 67 8.19 -4.06 -7.47
CA LYS A 67 7.77 -4.84 -6.31
C LYS A 67 7.96 -4.04 -5.03
N LEU A 68 7.17 -4.34 -4.01
CA LEU A 68 7.25 -3.85 -2.64
C LEU A 68 6.91 -2.36 -2.48
N ILE A 69 7.53 -1.47 -3.23
CA ILE A 69 7.43 -0.03 -3.02
C ILE A 69 6.54 0.60 -4.10
N PRO A 70 5.39 1.19 -3.72
CA PRO A 70 4.50 1.83 -4.69
C PRO A 70 5.03 3.17 -5.16
N THR A 71 4.68 3.56 -6.39
CA THR A 71 4.98 4.90 -6.90
C THR A 71 4.10 5.95 -6.21
N LEU A 72 4.56 7.19 -6.19
CA LEU A 72 3.78 8.30 -5.64
C LEU A 72 2.43 8.47 -6.36
N ASN A 73 2.41 8.29 -7.67
CA ASN A 73 1.18 8.37 -8.47
C ASN A 73 0.18 7.28 -8.05
N ARG A 74 0.66 6.07 -7.82
CA ARG A 74 -0.18 4.96 -7.36
C ARG A 74 -0.79 5.28 -6.00
N CYS A 75 -0.02 5.84 -5.09
CA CYS A 75 -0.53 6.20 -3.76
C CYS A 75 -1.54 7.34 -3.82
N ALA A 76 -1.33 8.32 -4.70
CA ALA A 76 -2.30 9.40 -4.89
C ALA A 76 -3.64 8.87 -5.41
N GLU A 77 -3.61 7.96 -6.38
CA GLU A 77 -4.82 7.31 -6.89
C GLU A 77 -5.50 6.45 -5.84
N TYR A 78 -4.72 5.68 -5.10
CA TYR A 78 -5.25 4.83 -4.01
C TYR A 78 -5.91 5.67 -2.91
N GLY A 79 -5.31 6.79 -2.55
CA GLY A 79 -5.89 7.72 -1.59
C GLY A 79 -7.26 8.22 -2.00
N LYS A 80 -7.45 8.51 -3.29
CA LYS A 80 -8.76 8.89 -3.85
C LYS A 80 -9.78 7.74 -3.78
N MET A 81 -9.32 6.51 -3.92
CA MET A 81 -10.19 5.33 -3.81
C MET A 81 -10.61 5.05 -2.37
N LEU A 82 -9.76 5.35 -1.40
CA LEU A 82 -10.07 5.14 0.03
C LEU A 82 -11.15 6.09 0.53
N VAL A 83 -11.27 7.26 -0.09
CA VAL A 83 -12.26 8.27 0.28
C VAL A 83 -13.39 8.25 -0.73
N ARG A 84 -14.42 7.44 -0.47
CA ARG A 84 -15.60 7.33 -1.32
C ARG A 84 -16.68 8.31 -0.86
N GLY A 85 -17.10 9.21 -1.74
CA GLY A 85 -18.12 10.19 -1.41
C GLY A 85 -17.78 11.08 -0.23
N GLY A 86 -16.50 11.37 -0.04
CA GLY A 86 -16.01 12.18 1.07
C GLY A 86 -15.93 11.45 2.41
N LYS A 87 -16.10 10.12 2.40
CA LYS A 87 -16.07 9.31 3.62
C LYS A 87 -14.97 8.26 3.56
N LEU A 88 -14.28 8.07 4.68
CA LEU A 88 -13.32 6.99 4.84
C LEU A 88 -14.05 5.66 5.01
N SER A 89 -13.40 4.56 4.58
CA SER A 89 -13.97 3.21 4.70
C SER A 89 -14.21 2.81 6.16
N HIS A 90 -13.30 3.20 7.05
CA HIS A 90 -13.38 2.88 8.48
C HIS A 90 -13.10 4.14 9.30
N PRO A 91 -14.06 5.08 9.38
CA PRO A 91 -13.83 6.36 10.03
C PRO A 91 -13.67 6.27 11.56
N ASP A 92 -14.15 5.18 12.14
CA ASP A 92 -14.13 4.91 13.59
C ASP A 92 -12.81 4.28 14.07
N LEU A 93 -11.94 3.86 13.14
CA LEU A 93 -10.65 3.26 13.51
C LEU A 93 -9.56 4.31 13.60
N PRO A 94 -8.59 4.11 14.55
CA PRO A 94 -7.45 5.01 14.65
C PRO A 94 -6.63 5.07 13.35
N ARG A 95 -6.15 6.25 13.01
CA ARG A 95 -5.29 6.47 11.83
C ARG A 95 -3.94 7.00 12.29
N PHE A 96 -2.89 6.44 11.73
CA PHE A 96 -1.52 6.83 12.05
C PHE A 96 -0.89 7.64 10.94
#